data_1d617dc8dbcd5abaf666d872af0351d2
#
_entry.id   1d617dc8dbcd5abaf666d872af0351d2
#
_cell.length_a   1.000
_cell.length_b   1.000
_cell.length_c   1.000
_cell.angle_alpha   90.00
_cell.angle_beta   90.00
_cell.angle_gamma   90.00
#
_symmetry.space_group_name_H-M   'P 1'
#
loop_
_entity.id
_entity.type
_entity.pdbx_description
1 polymer ?
#
loop_
_entity_poly.entity_id
_entity_poly.type
_entity_poly.pdbx_seq_one_letter_code
_entity_poly.pdbx_strand_id
1 'polypeptide(L)'
;MTGILWEPIFVLIPSDPPTAPRWLDVVNISRNSAELKWTVPERDGGSPITNYVVEKRDVRRKGWQTVDTTVKELKYTVTPLNEGSLYVFRVAAENAVGVGPFCELEDSVLAKDTFSELEKNLGGL
;
A
#
# COMPACT_ATOMS: atom_id res chain seq x y z
N MET A 1 51.75 14.74 -5.00
CA MET A 1 51.12 14.74 -4.88
C MET A 1 50.35 14.25 -4.88
N THR A 2 49.98 14.14 -4.58
CA THR A 2 49.26 13.71 -4.40
C THR A 2 48.11 13.81 -4.92
N GLY A 3 47.90 13.80 -5.51
CA GLY A 3 46.77 14.05 -6.13
C GLY A 3 45.67 13.21 -5.95
N ILE A 4 45.64 12.52 -5.07
CA ILE A 4 44.70 11.68 -4.97
C ILE A 4 43.73 12.19 -4.25
N LEU A 5 42.93 12.54 -4.80
CA LEU A 5 41.99 13.00 -4.28
C LEU A 5 41.03 12.09 -3.97
N TRP A 6 40.92 11.82 -2.92
CA TRP A 6 39.94 11.11 -2.33
C TRP A 6 38.85 11.97 -1.96
N GLU A 7 38.55 12.87 -2.76
CA GLU A 7 37.38 13.50 -2.55
C GLU A 7 36.38 12.52 -2.70
N PRO A 8 35.47 12.45 -1.77
CA PRO A 8 34.38 11.58 -1.88
C PRO A 8 33.74 11.95 -3.16
N ILE A 9 33.77 11.08 -4.02
CA ILE A 9 33.10 11.25 -5.18
C ILE A 9 31.72 11.10 -4.79
N PHE A 10 31.08 12.17 -4.67
CA PHE A 10 29.72 12.11 -4.54
C PHE A 10 29.24 11.78 -5.88
N VAL A 11 29.26 10.58 -6.17
CA VAL A 11 28.59 10.14 -7.32
C VAL A 11 27.18 10.47 -7.02
N LEU A 12 26.71 11.41 -7.74
CA LEU A 12 25.33 11.67 -7.71
C LEU A 12 24.68 10.48 -8.33
N ILE A 13 24.40 9.51 -7.53
CA ILE A 13 23.56 8.43 -7.97
C ILE A 13 22.18 9.06 -8.01
N PRO A 14 21.55 9.14 -9.19
CA PRO A 14 20.23 9.70 -9.28
C PRO A 14 19.35 8.91 -8.32
N SER A 15 18.71 9.59 -7.40
CA SER A 15 17.77 8.98 -6.49
C SER A 15 16.38 9.38 -6.92
N ASP A 16 15.53 8.42 -6.99
CA ASP A 16 14.13 8.59 -7.36
C ASP A 16 13.23 8.05 -6.26
N PRO A 17 11.98 8.39 -6.27
CA PRO A 17 11.01 7.66 -5.46
C PRO A 17 11.00 6.19 -5.87
N PRO A 18 10.53 5.29 -5.00
CA PRO A 18 10.42 3.87 -5.36
C PRO A 18 9.46 3.63 -6.50
N THR A 19 9.57 2.49 -7.17
CA THR A 19 8.53 2.05 -8.09
C THR A 19 7.30 1.60 -7.30
N ALA A 20 6.20 1.33 -8.00
CA ALA A 20 4.97 0.93 -7.33
C ALA A 20 5.13 -0.43 -6.64
N PRO A 21 4.49 -0.64 -5.49
CA PRO A 21 4.38 -1.98 -4.92
C PRO A 21 3.74 -2.92 -5.92
N ARG A 22 3.95 -4.23 -5.75
CA ARG A 22 3.44 -5.22 -6.70
C ARG A 22 2.49 -6.18 -6.02
N TRP A 23 1.66 -6.80 -6.84
CA TRP A 23 0.80 -7.89 -6.38
C TRP A 23 -0.12 -7.47 -5.23
N LEU A 24 -0.71 -6.29 -5.35
CA LEU A 24 -1.69 -5.84 -4.37
C LEU A 24 -2.93 -6.71 -4.46
N ASP A 25 -3.33 -7.25 -3.34
CA ASP A 25 -4.48 -8.13 -3.25
C ASP A 25 -5.26 -7.91 -1.95
N VAL A 26 -6.55 -8.19 -1.98
CA VAL A 26 -7.39 -8.20 -0.80
C VAL A 26 -7.50 -9.65 -0.37
N VAL A 27 -6.84 -10.00 0.71
CA VAL A 27 -6.79 -11.38 1.18
C VAL A 27 -7.93 -11.75 2.12
N ASN A 28 -8.57 -10.73 2.71
CA ASN A 28 -9.76 -10.92 3.53
C ASN A 28 -10.65 -9.70 3.40
N ILE A 29 -11.94 -9.93 3.36
CA ILE A 29 -12.94 -8.87 3.31
C ILE A 29 -14.03 -9.18 4.32
N SER A 30 -14.52 -8.16 5.00
CA SER A 30 -15.69 -8.26 5.86
C SER A 30 -16.60 -7.08 5.61
N ARG A 31 -17.72 -7.03 6.32
CA ARG A 31 -18.66 -5.91 6.19
C ARG A 31 -18.04 -4.55 6.56
N ASN A 32 -16.97 -4.54 7.33
CA ASN A 32 -16.37 -3.29 7.79
C ASN A 32 -14.84 -3.25 7.69
N SER A 33 -14.22 -4.23 7.05
CA SER A 33 -12.76 -4.24 6.93
C SER A 33 -12.28 -4.93 5.68
N ALA A 34 -11.09 -4.58 5.24
CA ALA A 34 -10.41 -5.24 4.13
C ALA A 34 -8.94 -5.40 4.51
N GLU A 35 -8.45 -6.63 4.42
CA GLU A 35 -7.05 -6.89 4.68
C GLU A 35 -6.30 -6.92 3.36
N LEU A 36 -5.36 -6.03 3.21
CA LEU A 36 -4.54 -5.88 2.00
C LEU A 36 -3.18 -6.52 2.20
N LYS A 37 -2.62 -7.02 1.12
CA LYS A 37 -1.28 -7.56 1.10
C LYS A 37 -0.63 -7.16 -0.21
N TRP A 38 0.65 -6.85 -0.19
CA TRP A 38 1.40 -6.48 -1.39
C TRP A 38 2.85 -6.95 -1.27
N THR A 39 3.60 -6.78 -2.35
CA THR A 39 5.01 -7.15 -2.40
C THR A 39 5.84 -5.89 -2.61
N VAL A 40 7.08 -5.93 -2.16
CA VAL A 40 7.99 -4.80 -2.29
C VAL A 40 8.11 -4.34 -3.74
N PRO A 41 8.32 -3.05 -3.98
CA PRO A 41 8.58 -2.53 -5.31
C PRO A 41 9.77 -3.22 -5.95
N GLU A 42 9.80 -3.24 -7.26
CA GLU A 42 10.91 -3.81 -7.99
C GLU A 42 12.19 -3.02 -7.76
N ARG A 43 12.06 -1.71 -7.61
CA ARG A 43 13.19 -0.81 -7.36
C ARG A 43 12.86 0.15 -6.24
N ASP A 44 13.82 0.36 -5.36
CA ASP A 44 13.64 1.32 -4.27
C ASP A 44 14.01 2.75 -4.66
N GLY A 45 14.47 2.97 -5.88
CA GLY A 45 14.83 4.30 -6.37
C GLY A 45 16.22 4.78 -5.97
N GLY A 46 16.99 3.93 -5.33
CA GLY A 46 18.34 4.30 -4.88
C GLY A 46 18.43 4.72 -3.42
N SER A 47 17.30 4.72 -2.71
CA SER A 47 17.24 4.96 -1.27
C SER A 47 16.30 3.95 -0.66
N PRO A 48 16.56 3.48 0.55
CA PRO A 48 15.71 2.46 1.18
C PRO A 48 14.28 2.93 1.34
N ILE A 49 13.35 2.03 1.14
CA ILE A 49 11.94 2.30 1.39
C ILE A 49 11.73 2.48 2.88
N THR A 50 11.11 3.57 3.27
CA THR A 50 10.88 3.90 4.66
C THR A 50 9.49 3.51 5.15
N ASN A 51 8.49 3.56 4.28
CA ASN A 51 7.10 3.27 4.63
C ASN A 51 6.25 3.12 3.39
N TYR A 52 5.02 2.71 3.62
CA TYR A 52 4.03 2.62 2.56
C TYR A 52 2.86 3.56 2.89
N VAL A 53 2.19 4.00 1.84
CA VAL A 53 1.02 4.87 1.93
C VAL A 53 -0.16 4.09 1.39
N VAL A 54 -1.22 3.96 2.19
CA VAL A 54 -2.42 3.22 1.82
C VAL A 54 -3.57 4.20 1.67
N GLU A 55 -4.28 4.08 0.55
CA GLU A 55 -5.45 4.92 0.28
C GLU A 55 -6.63 4.07 -0.16
N LYS A 56 -7.82 4.58 0.07
CA LYS A 56 -9.06 3.94 -0.33
C LYS A 56 -9.96 4.91 -1.08
N ARG A 57 -10.83 4.38 -1.89
CA ARG A 57 -11.86 5.17 -2.56
C ARG A 57 -13.15 4.35 -2.64
N ASP A 58 -14.24 4.93 -2.17
CA ASP A 58 -15.57 4.41 -2.43
C ASP A 58 -15.81 4.68 -3.92
N VAL A 59 -16.19 3.69 -4.70
CA VAL A 59 -16.30 3.83 -6.15
C VAL A 59 -17.32 4.88 -6.58
N ARG A 60 -18.25 5.24 -5.68
CA ARG A 60 -19.24 6.28 -5.95
C ARG A 60 -18.66 7.68 -5.78
N ARG A 61 -17.45 7.80 -5.24
CA ARG A 61 -16.80 9.08 -4.99
C ARG A 61 -15.59 9.22 -5.90
N LYS A 62 -15.25 10.46 -6.24
CA LYS A 62 -14.13 10.71 -7.15
C LYS A 62 -12.78 10.77 -6.46
N GLY A 63 -12.76 11.10 -5.19
CA GLY A 63 -11.49 11.35 -4.49
C GLY A 63 -10.99 10.16 -3.70
N TRP A 64 -9.67 10.05 -3.61
CA TRP A 64 -9.02 9.08 -2.76
C TRP A 64 -8.90 9.63 -1.35
N GLN A 65 -9.07 8.76 -0.37
CA GLN A 65 -8.88 9.10 1.02
C GLN A 65 -7.64 8.40 1.52
N THR A 66 -6.73 9.16 2.12
CA THR A 66 -5.54 8.58 2.74
C THR A 66 -5.96 7.83 4.00
N VAL A 67 -5.55 6.57 4.08
CA VAL A 67 -5.86 5.73 5.24
C VAL A 67 -4.71 5.77 6.24
N ASP A 68 -3.49 5.55 5.74
CA ASP A 68 -2.30 5.53 6.61
C ASP A 68 -1.06 5.80 5.76
N THR A 69 -0.19 6.67 6.24
CA THR A 69 1.06 7.01 5.55
C THR A 69 2.28 6.44 6.26
N THR A 70 2.09 5.62 7.29
CA THR A 70 3.19 5.17 8.14
C THR A 70 3.35 3.66 8.18
N VAL A 71 2.81 2.98 7.20
CA VAL A 71 2.80 1.52 7.19
C VAL A 71 4.20 0.99 6.89
N LYS A 72 4.70 0.13 7.76
CA LYS A 72 6.04 -0.45 7.62
C LYS A 72 6.02 -1.88 7.13
N GLU A 73 4.89 -2.53 7.19
CA GLU A 73 4.75 -3.92 6.78
C GLU A 73 4.19 -4.04 5.37
N LEU A 74 4.16 -5.24 4.84
CA LEU A 74 3.64 -5.51 3.49
C LEU A 74 2.17 -5.93 3.51
N LYS A 75 1.48 -5.53 4.56
CA LYS A 75 0.06 -5.80 4.75
C LYS A 75 -0.57 -4.71 5.59
N TYR A 76 -1.86 -4.56 5.47
CA TYR A 76 -2.59 -3.56 6.25
C TYR A 76 -4.08 -3.90 6.25
N THR A 77 -4.74 -3.72 7.40
CA THR A 77 -6.18 -3.90 7.49
C THR A 77 -6.85 -2.52 7.50
N VAL A 78 -7.61 -2.24 6.46
CA VAL A 78 -8.35 -1.00 6.35
C VAL A 78 -9.67 -1.14 7.08
N THR A 79 -9.91 -0.28 8.07
CA THR A 79 -11.14 -0.28 8.85
C THR A 79 -11.34 1.12 9.45
N PRO A 80 -12.58 1.58 9.65
CA PRO A 80 -13.81 0.89 9.27
C PRO A 80 -14.20 1.16 7.81
N LEU A 81 -14.88 0.20 7.21
CA LEU A 81 -15.52 0.37 5.92
C LEU A 81 -17.04 0.41 6.14
N ASN A 82 -17.77 0.91 5.15
CA ASN A 82 -19.23 0.93 5.20
C ASN A 82 -19.78 -0.33 4.52
N GLU A 83 -20.55 -1.11 5.25
CA GLU A 83 -21.16 -2.31 4.71
C GLU A 83 -21.97 -1.99 3.46
N GLY A 84 -21.82 -2.79 2.43
CA GLY A 84 -22.56 -2.62 1.18
C GLY A 84 -21.92 -1.68 0.18
N SER A 85 -20.83 -0.98 0.57
CA SER A 85 -20.10 -0.10 -0.35
C SER A 85 -19.04 -0.86 -1.11
N LEU A 86 -18.77 -0.41 -2.33
CA LEU A 86 -17.69 -0.95 -3.15
C LEU A 86 -16.47 -0.05 -3.01
N TYR A 87 -15.32 -0.64 -2.77
CA TYR A 87 -14.08 0.10 -2.55
C TYR A 87 -12.98 -0.33 -3.50
N VAL A 88 -12.10 0.62 -3.81
CA VAL A 88 -10.84 0.34 -4.48
C VAL A 88 -9.74 0.82 -3.54
N PHE A 89 -8.64 0.10 -3.50
CA PHE A 89 -7.50 0.43 -2.65
C PHE A 89 -6.27 0.65 -3.52
N ARG A 90 -5.34 1.45 -3.02
CA ARG A 90 -4.05 1.62 -3.68
C ARG A 90 -2.94 1.82 -2.65
N VAL A 91 -1.75 1.40 -2.97
CA VAL A 91 -0.60 1.47 -2.08
C VAL A 91 0.59 2.02 -2.85
N ALA A 92 1.31 2.94 -2.23
CA ALA A 92 2.55 3.48 -2.76
C ALA A 92 3.67 3.22 -1.75
N ALA A 93 4.89 3.20 -2.22
CA ALA A 93 6.07 3.13 -1.37
C ALA A 93 6.72 4.50 -1.31
N GLU A 94 7.32 4.80 -0.18
CA GLU A 94 8.02 6.07 0.03
C GLU A 94 9.45 5.83 0.45
N ASN A 95 10.37 6.67 -0.01
CA ASN A 95 11.74 6.70 0.45
C ASN A 95 12.12 8.16 0.77
N ALA A 96 13.38 8.43 1.04
CA ALA A 96 13.84 9.78 1.39
C ALA A 96 13.59 10.82 0.29
N VAL A 97 13.44 10.39 -0.96
CA VAL A 97 13.18 11.30 -2.08
C VAL A 97 11.69 11.68 -2.15
N GLY A 98 10.83 10.74 -1.86
CA GLY A 98 9.38 11.00 -1.88
C GLY A 98 8.56 9.75 -2.09
N VAL A 99 7.27 9.96 -2.31
CA VAL A 99 6.30 8.90 -2.55
C VAL A 99 6.31 8.55 -4.03
N GLY A 100 6.43 7.27 -4.33
CA GLY A 100 6.38 6.77 -5.71
C GLY A 100 4.94 6.60 -6.21
N PRO A 101 4.81 6.05 -7.41
CA PRO A 101 3.49 5.80 -7.97
C PRO A 101 2.74 4.73 -7.17
N PHE A 102 1.41 4.80 -7.23
CA PHE A 102 0.56 3.84 -6.55
C PHE A 102 0.37 2.59 -7.39
N CYS A 103 0.27 1.46 -6.71
CA CYS A 103 -0.28 0.24 -7.28
C CYS A 103 -1.75 0.22 -6.90
N GLU A 104 -2.62 0.22 -7.88
CA GLU A 104 -4.06 0.26 -7.65
C GLU A 104 -4.63 -1.14 -7.84
N LEU A 105 -5.59 -1.50 -6.98
CA LEU A 105 -6.28 -2.78 -7.08
C LEU A 105 -7.07 -2.79 -8.40
N GLU A 106 -7.00 -3.88 -9.15
CA GLU A 106 -7.68 -3.96 -10.45
C GLU A 106 -9.19 -3.91 -10.33
N ASP A 107 -9.75 -4.65 -9.41
CA ASP A 107 -11.19 -4.73 -9.25
C ASP A 107 -11.64 -4.14 -7.93
N SER A 108 -12.82 -3.54 -7.92
CA SER A 108 -13.42 -3.07 -6.67
C SER A 108 -13.87 -4.26 -5.84
N VAL A 109 -13.93 -4.07 -4.53
CA VAL A 109 -14.38 -5.11 -3.61
C VAL A 109 -15.58 -4.60 -2.81
N LEU A 110 -16.51 -5.49 -2.55
CA LEU A 110 -17.72 -5.17 -1.81
C LEU A 110 -17.49 -5.44 -0.32
N ALA A 111 -17.75 -4.44 0.52
CA ALA A 111 -17.65 -4.59 1.98
C ALA A 111 -18.84 -5.42 2.46
N LYS A 112 -18.62 -6.71 2.56
CA LYS A 112 -19.66 -7.67 2.93
C LYS A 112 -18.96 -8.87 3.58
N ASP A 113 -19.60 -9.46 4.58
CA ASP A 113 -19.05 -10.63 5.22
C ASP A 113 -19.02 -11.79 4.22
N THR A 114 -17.89 -12.48 4.17
CA THR A 114 -17.73 -13.67 3.35
C THR A 114 -18.42 -14.83 4.06
N PHE A 115 -18.58 -15.93 3.37
CA PHE A 115 -19.12 -17.14 3.97
C PHE A 115 -18.34 -17.54 5.23
N SER A 116 -17.01 -17.41 5.19
CA SER A 116 -16.16 -17.73 6.34
C SER A 116 -16.45 -16.83 7.53
N GLU A 117 -16.68 -15.54 7.29
CA GLU A 117 -16.99 -14.61 8.35
C GLU A 117 -18.38 -14.88 8.94
N LEU A 118 -19.32 -15.23 8.08
CA LEU A 118 -20.67 -15.60 8.54
C LEU A 118 -20.61 -16.84 9.41
N GLU A 119 -19.80 -17.83 9.03
CA GLU A 119 -19.63 -19.01 9.84
C GLU A 119 -19.04 -18.69 11.20
N LYS A 120 -18.06 -17.80 11.26
CA LYS A 120 -17.48 -17.37 12.53
C LYS A 120 -18.52 -16.73 13.42
N ASN A 121 -19.38 -15.89 12.85
CA ASN A 121 -20.42 -15.20 13.61
C ASN A 121 -21.48 -16.17 14.14
N LEU A 122 -21.67 -17.30 13.44
CA LEU A 122 -22.63 -18.31 13.86
C LEU A 122 -21.95 -19.44 14.63
N GLY A 123 -20.66 -19.43 14.68
CA GLY A 123 -19.88 -20.56 15.17
C GLY A 123 -20.05 -20.90 16.64
N GLY A 124 -20.68 -20.07 17.41
CA GLY A 124 -20.98 -20.35 18.79
C GLY A 124 -22.26 -21.13 18.99
N LEU A 125 -22.94 -21.43 17.93
CA LEU A 125 -24.22 -22.14 18.04
C LEU A 125 -24.03 -23.62 18.21
#